data_516a2e0ad2a2f187268141ca2e616c9d
#
_entry.id   516a2e0ad2a2f187268141ca2e616c9d
#
_cell.length_a   1.000
_cell.length_b   1.000
_cell.length_c   1.000
_cell.angle_alpha   90.00
_cell.angle_beta   90.00
_cell.angle_gamma   90.00
#
_symmetry.space_group_name_H-M   'P 1'
#
loop_
_entity.id
_entity.type
_entity.pdbx_description
1 polymer ?
#
loop_
_entity_poly.entity_id
_entity_poly.type
_entity_poly.pdbx_seq_one_letter_code
_entity_poly.pdbx_strand_id
1 'polypeptide(L)'
;MSQIEELADRVERLLLRHEEVQRTNVLLREQLAAVAHERDNLRSRLNAARSRIDVLLDRLPRDTEAGAAGTANAADGELRSVG
;
A
#
# COMPACT_ATOMS: atom_id res chain seq x y z
N MET A 1 15.60 52.66 20.48
CA MET A 1 16.20 51.46 20.92
C MET A 1 15.20 50.38 21.13
N SER A 2 14.17 50.63 21.87
CA SER A 2 13.23 49.56 22.07
C SER A 2 12.62 49.03 20.80
N GLN A 3 12.44 49.90 19.81
CA GLN A 3 11.89 49.45 18.53
C GLN A 3 12.82 48.50 17.81
N ILE A 4 14.10 48.78 17.88
CA ILE A 4 15.08 47.93 17.24
C ILE A 4 15.17 46.60 17.95
N GLU A 5 15.07 46.61 19.27
CA GLU A 5 15.10 45.41 20.06
C GLU A 5 13.88 44.57 19.79
N GLU A 6 12.72 45.22 19.70
CA GLU A 6 11.48 44.50 19.37
C GLU A 6 11.56 43.86 18.00
N LEU A 7 12.12 44.56 17.05
CA LEU A 7 12.28 44.06 15.71
C LEU A 7 13.21 42.86 15.71
N ALA A 8 14.30 42.96 16.43
CA ALA A 8 15.25 41.87 16.53
C ALA A 8 14.59 40.64 17.15
N ASP A 9 13.78 40.85 18.18
CA ASP A 9 13.06 39.75 18.80
C ASP A 9 12.10 39.08 17.84
N ARG A 10 11.40 39.87 17.04
CA ARG A 10 10.45 39.31 16.07
C ARG A 10 11.19 38.51 15.01
N VAL A 11 12.32 39.05 14.55
CA VAL A 11 13.11 38.35 13.55
C VAL A 11 13.61 37.03 14.11
N GLU A 12 14.04 37.03 15.34
CA GLU A 12 14.51 35.82 15.98
C GLU A 12 13.43 34.81 16.09
N ARG A 13 12.25 35.24 16.48
CA ARG A 13 11.11 34.33 16.58
C ARG A 13 10.71 33.76 15.23
N LEU A 14 10.77 34.61 14.20
CA LEU A 14 10.45 34.14 12.86
C LEU A 14 11.46 33.11 12.38
N LEU A 15 12.73 33.33 12.68
CA LEU A 15 13.76 32.38 12.30
C LEU A 15 13.58 31.06 13.01
N LEU A 16 13.27 31.09 14.29
CA LEU A 16 13.04 29.88 15.03
C LEU A 16 11.83 29.12 14.48
N ARG A 17 10.79 29.87 14.16
CA ARG A 17 9.59 29.26 13.61
C ARG A 17 9.88 28.66 12.24
N HIS A 18 10.66 29.35 11.46
CA HIS A 18 11.03 28.87 10.15
C HIS A 18 11.81 27.56 10.26
N GLU A 19 12.70 27.50 11.20
CA GLU A 19 13.48 26.28 11.42
C GLU A 19 12.58 25.13 11.85
N GLU A 20 11.61 25.42 12.71
CA GLU A 20 10.68 24.40 13.13
C GLU A 20 9.86 23.87 11.98
N VAL A 21 9.37 24.79 11.14
CA VAL A 21 8.57 24.40 9.98
C VAL A 21 9.43 23.59 9.02
N GLN A 22 10.69 23.97 8.86
CA GLN A 22 11.59 23.23 8.00
C GLN A 22 11.79 21.81 8.51
N ARG A 23 12.01 21.65 9.80
CA ARG A 23 12.18 20.32 10.37
C ARG A 23 10.93 19.49 10.21
N THR A 24 9.78 20.09 10.47
CA THR A 24 8.52 19.39 10.32
C THR A 24 8.31 18.99 8.86
N ASN A 25 8.69 19.85 7.95
CA ASN A 25 8.54 19.59 6.54
C ASN A 25 9.39 18.40 6.12
N VAL A 26 10.63 18.36 6.58
CA VAL A 26 11.52 17.25 6.26
C VAL A 26 10.96 15.96 6.84
N LEU A 27 10.48 16.03 8.08
CA LEU A 27 9.93 14.85 8.71
C LEU A 27 8.70 14.34 7.96
N LEU A 28 7.83 15.25 7.57
CA LEU A 28 6.63 14.86 6.83
C LEU A 28 6.99 14.24 5.49
N ARG A 29 7.99 14.78 4.82
CA ARG A 29 8.43 14.20 3.56
C ARG A 29 8.98 12.81 3.74
N GLU A 30 9.71 12.60 4.82
CA GLU A 30 10.24 11.28 5.11
C GLU A 30 9.11 10.29 5.39
N GLN A 31 8.10 10.75 6.13
CA GLN A 31 6.96 9.90 6.43
C GLN A 31 6.18 9.56 5.17
N LEU A 32 6.02 10.56 4.29
CA LEU A 32 5.35 10.31 3.02
C LEU A 32 6.11 9.31 2.17
N ALA A 33 7.41 9.44 2.12
CA ALA A 33 8.23 8.51 1.36
C ALA A 33 8.12 7.10 1.93
N ALA A 34 8.11 6.99 3.24
CA ALA A 34 7.99 5.68 3.89
C ALA A 34 6.63 5.05 3.59
N VAL A 35 5.57 5.84 3.68
CA VAL A 35 4.23 5.34 3.43
C VAL A 35 4.06 4.95 1.96
N ALA A 36 4.62 5.76 1.06
CA ALA A 36 4.56 5.46 -0.36
C ALA A 36 5.30 4.16 -0.66
N HIS A 37 6.43 3.96 -0.03
CA HIS A 37 7.20 2.74 -0.22
C HIS A 37 6.42 1.52 0.31
N GLU A 38 5.79 1.69 1.45
CA GLU A 38 4.98 0.65 2.03
C GLU A 38 3.80 0.30 1.12
N ARG A 39 3.17 1.32 0.58
CA ARG A 39 2.06 1.12 -0.34
C ARG A 39 2.50 0.35 -1.58
N ASP A 40 3.63 0.75 -2.14
CA ASP A 40 4.13 0.08 -3.34
C ASP A 40 4.49 -1.38 -3.04
N ASN A 41 5.05 -1.61 -1.86
CA ASN A 41 5.38 -2.94 -1.44
C ASN A 41 4.13 -3.81 -1.31
N LEU A 42 3.09 -3.27 -0.69
CA LEU A 42 1.83 -3.99 -0.53
C LEU A 42 1.17 -4.25 -1.88
N ARG A 43 1.24 -3.29 -2.79
CA ARG A 43 0.70 -3.47 -4.11
C ARG A 43 1.40 -4.61 -4.85
N SER A 44 2.70 -4.62 -4.72
CA SER A 44 3.50 -5.64 -5.37
C SER A 44 3.13 -7.02 -4.86
N ARG A 45 2.97 -7.14 -3.55
CA ARG A 45 2.57 -8.40 -2.94
C ARG A 45 1.17 -8.81 -3.36
N LEU A 46 0.28 -7.83 -3.43
CA LEU A 46 -1.08 -8.09 -3.82
C LEU A 46 -1.13 -8.59 -5.27
N ASN A 47 -0.37 -7.95 -6.12
CA ASN A 47 -0.32 -8.37 -7.52
C ASN A 47 0.27 -9.76 -7.67
N ALA A 48 1.29 -10.06 -6.88
CA ALA A 48 1.87 -11.40 -6.91
C ALA A 48 0.88 -12.44 -6.43
N ALA A 49 0.15 -12.13 -5.37
CA ALA A 49 -0.86 -13.04 -4.86
C ALA A 49 -1.97 -13.23 -5.88
N ARG A 50 -2.36 -12.15 -6.56
CA ARG A 50 -3.38 -12.23 -7.56
C ARG A 50 -2.96 -13.10 -8.72
N SER A 51 -1.72 -12.95 -9.14
CA SER A 51 -1.20 -13.78 -10.21
C SER A 51 -1.24 -15.24 -9.86
N ARG A 52 -0.91 -15.56 -8.62
CA ARG A 52 -0.95 -16.94 -8.19
C ARG A 52 -2.36 -17.48 -8.19
N ILE A 53 -3.31 -16.64 -7.74
CA ILE A 53 -4.70 -17.05 -7.73
C ILE A 53 -5.18 -17.26 -9.15
N ASP A 54 -4.80 -16.38 -10.06
CA ASP A 54 -5.19 -16.51 -11.45
C ASP A 54 -4.67 -17.80 -12.06
N VAL A 55 -3.43 -18.13 -11.75
CA VAL A 55 -2.85 -19.37 -12.25
C VAL A 55 -3.58 -20.57 -11.69
N LEU A 56 -3.92 -20.50 -10.41
CA LEU A 56 -4.65 -21.60 -9.79
C LEU A 56 -6.05 -21.73 -10.37
N LEU A 57 -6.69 -20.59 -10.63
CA LEU A 57 -8.01 -20.63 -11.22
C LEU A 57 -7.96 -21.18 -12.63
N ASP A 58 -6.90 -20.87 -13.35
CA ASP A 58 -6.76 -21.42 -14.69
C ASP A 58 -6.62 -22.92 -14.64
N ARG A 59 -5.93 -23.43 -13.66
CA ARG A 59 -5.77 -24.86 -13.54
C ARG A 59 -7.02 -25.54 -13.06
N LEU A 60 -7.74 -24.85 -12.17
CA LEU A 60 -8.91 -25.44 -11.60
C LEU A 60 -9.96 -25.85 -12.63
N PRO A 61 -10.33 -25.00 -13.57
CA PRO A 61 -11.29 -25.42 -14.56
C PRO A 61 -10.84 -26.64 -15.35
N ARG A 62 -9.57 -26.71 -15.66
CA ARG A 62 -9.10 -27.85 -16.38
C ARG A 62 -9.22 -29.10 -15.54
N ASP A 63 -8.79 -28.98 -14.28
CA ASP A 63 -8.92 -30.12 -13.41
C ASP A 63 -10.38 -30.47 -13.24
N THR A 64 -11.23 -29.46 -13.15
CA THR A 64 -12.66 -29.71 -13.00
C THR A 64 -13.23 -30.35 -14.24
N GLU A 65 -12.81 -29.86 -15.37
CA GLU A 65 -13.29 -30.45 -16.60
C GLU A 65 -12.81 -31.84 -16.75
N ALA A 66 -11.57 -32.07 -16.43
CA ALA A 66 -11.06 -33.41 -16.47
C ALA A 66 -11.80 -34.27 -15.48
N GLY A 67 -12.02 -33.72 -14.32
CA GLY A 67 -12.76 -34.43 -13.33
C GLY A 67 -14.18 -34.62 -13.77
N ALA A 68 -14.74 -33.60 -14.34
CA ALA A 68 -16.10 -33.72 -14.78
C ALA A 68 -16.18 -34.66 -15.91
N ALA A 69 -15.23 -34.62 -16.78
CA ALA A 69 -15.24 -35.56 -17.83
C ALA A 69 -15.16 -36.90 -17.19
N GLY A 70 -14.43 -37.01 -16.18
CA GLY A 70 -14.38 -38.27 -15.56
C GLY A 70 -15.54 -38.45 -14.67
N THR A 71 -15.95 -37.49 -13.97
CA THR A 71 -17.00 -37.71 -13.06
C THR A 71 -18.21 -37.12 -13.50
N ALA A 72 -18.18 -36.55 -14.56
CA ALA A 72 -19.38 -36.01 -14.98
C ALA A 72 -19.80 -35.05 -14.00
N ASN A 73 -19.11 -34.48 -13.52
CA ASN A 73 -19.47 -33.44 -12.71
C ASN A 73 -20.21 -33.75 -11.62
N ALA A 74 -20.06 -34.71 -11.28
CA ALA A 74 -20.77 -35.00 -10.21
C ALA A 74 -20.30 -34.14 -9.24
N ALA A 75 -19.22 -33.99 -9.19
CA ALA A 75 -18.86 -33.25 -8.21
C ALA A 75 -19.30 -32.03 -8.33
N ASP A 76 -19.58 -31.77 -9.22
CA ASP A 76 -19.96 -30.62 -9.38
C ASP A 76 -20.55 -30.17 -8.34
N GLY A 77 -21.16 -30.80 -7.89
CA GLY A 77 -21.84 -30.36 -6.90
C GLY A 77 -20.96 -30.08 -5.87
N GLU A 78 -20.60 -30.98 -5.28
CA GLU A 78 -19.94 -30.68 -4.22
C GLU A 78 -18.85 -30.06 -4.52
N LEU A 79 -18.54 -30.26 -5.51
CA LEU A 79 -17.48 -29.71 -5.78
C LEU A 79 -17.61 -28.42 -5.84
N ARG A 80 -18.54 -28.04 -6.20
CA ARG A 80 -18.68 -26.83 -6.38
C ARG A 80 -18.64 -26.24 -5.27
N SER A 81 -18.98 -26.79 -4.49
CA SER A 81 -18.98 -26.18 -3.38
C SER A 81 -17.63 -26.12 -3.06
N VAL A 82 -17.04 -26.94 -3.37
CA VAL A 82 -15.85 -26.90 -3.08
C VAL A 82 -15.19 -26.20 -3.99
N GLY A 83 -15.58 -25.94 -4.69
CA GLY A 83 -14.81 -25.36 -5.55
C GLY A 83 -15.20 -25.09 -6.40
#